data_6642d6ff270f7f5e9d03b431baa44286
#
_entry.id   6642d6ff270f7f5e9d03b431baa44286
#
_cell.length_a   1.000
_cell.length_b   1.000
_cell.length_c   1.000
_cell.angle_alpha   90.00
_cell.angle_beta   90.00
_cell.angle_gamma   90.00
#
_symmetry.space_group_name_H-M   'P 1'
#
loop_
_entity.id
_entity.type
_entity.pdbx_description
1 polymer ?
#
loop_
_entity_poly.entity_id
_entity_poly.type
_entity_poly.pdbx_seq_one_letter_code
_entity_poly.pdbx_strand_id
1 'polypeptide(L)'
;MSYDIPLNDPVTGEAIWLSEPHFMRGGTYQMGGSTVLWLNITYNYAPYYYEATDGDPRFAHDEVSCWYSDGTHGPIKTEYGIRGIYGKTGADSIPMLEDMISRIEEKYKPNGEWITTEWEKTVMYDLLGNEVADPIRQIRSGSPYKEKTIVVNVSEGETGNYWAATAANAIRPLYQLIAFAKMRPDGVWDGD
;
A
#
# COMPACT_ATOMS: atom_id res chain seq x y z
N MET A 1 6.17 5.16 5.42
CA MET A 1 5.94 3.74 5.77
C MET A 1 5.44 3.04 4.54
N SER A 2 5.80 1.77 4.35
CA SER A 2 5.47 0.96 3.20
C SER A 2 5.31 -0.50 3.63
N TYR A 3 4.62 -1.28 2.82
CA TYR A 3 4.64 -2.73 2.91
C TYR A 3 5.87 -3.23 2.15
N ASP A 4 6.69 -4.03 2.80
CA ASP A 4 7.78 -4.76 2.16
C ASP A 4 7.37 -6.21 1.99
N ILE A 5 7.08 -6.63 0.77
CA ILE A 5 6.43 -7.90 0.47
C ILE A 5 7.34 -8.78 -0.40
N PRO A 6 8.16 -9.63 0.20
CA PRO A 6 8.91 -10.66 -0.51
C PRO A 6 8.08 -11.91 -0.78
N LEU A 7 8.38 -12.60 -1.87
CA LEU A 7 7.99 -13.99 -2.10
C LEU A 7 9.20 -14.88 -1.80
N ASN A 8 9.09 -15.69 -0.76
CA ASN A 8 10.18 -16.50 -0.23
C ASN A 8 10.11 -17.94 -0.74
N ASP A 9 11.27 -18.55 -0.87
CA ASP A 9 11.38 -19.97 -1.16
C ASP A 9 10.89 -20.80 0.05
N PRO A 10 9.96 -21.75 -0.16
CA PRO A 10 9.33 -22.49 0.93
C PRO A 10 10.29 -23.41 1.70
N VAL A 11 11.46 -23.71 1.13
CA VAL A 11 12.45 -24.59 1.75
C VAL A 11 13.49 -23.80 2.54
N THR A 12 14.00 -22.72 1.96
CA THR A 12 15.07 -21.91 2.58
C THR A 12 14.53 -20.77 3.42
N GLY A 13 13.31 -20.31 3.17
CA GLY A 13 12.73 -19.12 3.79
C GLY A 13 13.32 -17.80 3.28
N GLU A 14 14.24 -17.85 2.32
CA GLU A 14 14.87 -16.67 1.74
C GLU A 14 14.09 -16.16 0.54
N ALA A 15 14.20 -14.86 0.27
CA ALA A 15 13.57 -14.25 -0.89
C ALA A 15 14.03 -14.91 -2.21
N ILE A 16 13.09 -15.18 -3.09
CA ILE A 16 13.35 -15.86 -4.36
C ILE A 16 14.08 -14.93 -5.32
N TRP A 17 15.15 -15.43 -5.92
CA TRP A 17 15.93 -14.74 -6.95
C TRP A 17 15.63 -15.31 -8.32
N LEU A 18 15.39 -14.45 -9.28
CA LEU A 18 15.21 -14.79 -10.69
C LEU A 18 16.56 -14.80 -11.41
N SER A 19 16.65 -15.56 -12.50
CA SER A 19 17.80 -15.54 -13.40
C SER A 19 17.92 -14.24 -14.20
N GLU A 20 16.78 -13.61 -14.50
CA GLU A 20 16.67 -12.37 -15.26
C GLU A 20 16.04 -11.27 -14.42
N PRO A 21 16.45 -10.00 -14.60
CA PRO A 21 15.86 -8.88 -13.89
C PRO A 21 14.40 -8.65 -14.27
N HIS A 22 13.60 -8.24 -13.30
CA HIS A 22 12.28 -7.67 -13.55
C HIS A 22 12.29 -6.15 -13.39
N PHE A 23 11.31 -5.48 -13.98
CA PHE A 23 11.17 -4.02 -13.97
C PHE A 23 9.84 -3.56 -13.36
N MET A 24 9.32 -4.32 -12.42
CA MET A 24 8.09 -3.97 -11.72
C MET A 24 8.32 -2.81 -10.76
N ARG A 25 7.28 -2.02 -10.53
CA ARG A 25 7.30 -0.88 -9.61
C ARG A 25 6.49 -1.21 -8.38
N GLY A 26 7.05 -0.96 -7.22
CA GLY A 26 6.31 -0.85 -5.98
C GLY A 26 5.69 0.54 -5.81
N GLY A 27 5.10 0.80 -4.64
CA GLY A 27 4.44 2.07 -4.35
C GLY A 27 5.36 3.28 -4.22
N THR A 28 6.62 3.07 -3.87
CA THR A 28 7.61 4.13 -3.61
C THR A 28 8.78 4.14 -4.56
N TYR A 29 9.17 2.99 -5.07
CA TYR A 29 10.37 2.85 -5.88
C TYR A 29 10.08 2.18 -7.20
N GLN A 30 10.80 2.63 -8.20
CA GLN A 30 10.97 1.86 -9.42
C GLN A 30 12.03 0.80 -9.12
N MET A 31 11.61 -0.44 -9.06
CA MET A 31 12.49 -1.60 -8.85
C MET A 31 13.07 -2.10 -10.18
N GLY A 32 13.59 -1.17 -10.99
CA GLY A 32 14.17 -1.51 -12.27
C GLY A 32 15.45 -2.35 -12.11
N GLY A 33 15.51 -3.47 -12.80
CA GLY A 33 16.67 -4.34 -12.79
C GLY A 33 16.84 -5.21 -11.56
N SER A 34 15.82 -5.36 -10.71
CA SER A 34 15.85 -6.28 -9.59
C SER A 34 15.68 -7.72 -10.06
N THR A 35 16.45 -8.62 -9.46
CA THR A 35 16.33 -10.07 -9.64
C THR A 35 15.60 -10.74 -8.49
N VAL A 36 15.25 -10.02 -7.43
CA VAL A 36 14.52 -10.54 -6.28
C VAL A 36 13.01 -10.37 -6.47
N LEU A 37 12.22 -11.37 -6.07
CA LEU A 37 10.76 -11.27 -6.05
C LEU A 37 10.30 -10.54 -4.78
N TRP A 38 10.40 -9.23 -4.81
CA TRP A 38 10.06 -8.34 -3.72
C TRP A 38 9.47 -7.04 -4.24
N LEU A 39 8.43 -6.53 -3.58
CA LEU A 39 7.86 -5.22 -3.84
C LEU A 39 7.80 -4.39 -2.56
N ASN A 40 8.11 -3.11 -2.71
CA ASN A 40 7.80 -2.09 -1.72
C ASN A 40 6.55 -1.33 -2.16
N ILE A 41 5.49 -1.37 -1.34
CA ILE A 41 4.19 -0.75 -1.64
C ILE A 41 3.89 0.31 -0.59
N THR A 42 3.60 1.54 -1.03
CA THR A 42 3.29 2.62 -0.09
C THR A 42 2.01 2.36 0.72
N TYR A 43 2.04 2.73 2.01
CA TYR A 43 0.84 2.69 2.86
C TYR A 43 -0.27 3.66 2.43
N ASN A 44 0.00 4.56 1.49
CA ASN A 44 -1.04 5.42 0.94
C ASN A 44 -2.18 4.64 0.28
N TYR A 45 -1.91 3.38 -0.13
CA TYR A 45 -2.95 2.50 -0.71
C TYR A 45 -3.70 1.68 0.33
N ALA A 46 -3.29 1.70 1.58
CA ALA A 46 -3.89 0.91 2.66
C ALA A 46 -5.42 1.06 2.77
N PRO A 47 -6.01 2.26 2.66
CA PRO A 47 -7.47 2.40 2.74
C PRO A 47 -8.22 1.56 1.69
N TYR A 48 -7.70 1.49 0.46
CA TYR A 48 -8.30 0.67 -0.60
C TYR A 48 -8.21 -0.83 -0.29
N TYR A 49 -7.08 -1.27 0.26
CA TYR A 49 -6.85 -2.67 0.60
C TYR A 49 -7.70 -3.11 1.79
N TYR A 50 -7.77 -2.30 2.84
CA TYR A 50 -8.62 -2.61 4.00
C TYR A 50 -10.09 -2.68 3.62
N GLU A 51 -10.56 -1.72 2.85
CA GLU A 51 -11.94 -1.70 2.41
C GLU A 51 -12.27 -2.87 1.49
N ALA A 52 -11.38 -3.21 0.54
CA ALA A 52 -11.58 -4.34 -0.36
C ALA A 52 -11.57 -5.69 0.36
N THR A 53 -11.01 -5.78 1.56
CA THR A 53 -10.90 -7.04 2.32
C THR A 53 -11.80 -7.07 3.55
N ASP A 54 -12.53 -6.00 3.82
CA ASP A 54 -13.40 -5.91 4.98
C ASP A 54 -14.43 -7.06 5.02
N GLY A 55 -14.48 -7.74 6.18
CA GLY A 55 -15.36 -8.87 6.40
C GLY A 55 -14.98 -10.17 5.66
N ASP A 56 -13.88 -10.21 4.90
CA ASP A 56 -13.44 -11.42 4.20
C ASP A 56 -12.47 -12.24 5.08
N PRO A 57 -12.88 -13.42 5.57
CA PRO A 57 -12.07 -14.21 6.51
C PRO A 57 -10.75 -14.72 5.91
N ARG A 58 -10.61 -14.75 4.59
CA ARG A 58 -9.36 -15.17 3.93
C ARG A 58 -8.20 -14.22 4.21
N PHE A 59 -8.52 -12.94 4.50
CA PHE A 59 -7.56 -11.89 4.81
C PHE A 59 -7.39 -11.67 6.31
N ALA A 60 -8.07 -12.44 7.14
CA ALA A 60 -7.88 -12.40 8.58
C ALA A 60 -6.51 -12.98 8.94
N HIS A 61 -5.71 -12.22 9.68
CA HIS A 61 -4.55 -12.74 10.37
C HIS A 61 -4.95 -13.29 11.74
N ASP A 62 -4.20 -14.28 12.21
CA ASP A 62 -4.25 -14.68 13.60
C ASP A 62 -3.91 -13.48 14.49
N GLU A 63 -4.45 -13.46 15.70
CA GLU A 63 -4.19 -12.41 16.67
C GLU A 63 -2.68 -12.28 16.92
N VAL A 64 -2.11 -11.17 16.49
CA VAL A 64 -0.72 -10.87 16.78
C VAL A 64 -0.64 -10.22 18.15
N SER A 65 0.17 -10.79 19.03
CA SER A 65 0.41 -10.21 20.35
C SER A 65 1.32 -8.99 20.24
N CYS A 66 0.88 -7.84 20.73
CA CYS A 66 1.69 -6.63 20.70
C CYS A 66 1.59 -5.84 22.01
N TRP A 67 2.51 -4.88 22.17
CA TRP A 67 2.47 -3.88 23.22
C TRP A 67 1.63 -2.69 22.82
N TYR A 68 0.65 -2.36 23.65
CA TYR A 68 -0.15 -1.14 23.48
C TYR A 68 0.58 0.07 24.05
N SER A 69 0.18 1.26 23.63
CA SER A 69 0.75 2.53 24.09
C SER A 69 0.55 2.80 25.58
N ASP A 70 -0.40 2.13 26.20
CA ASP A 70 -0.67 2.19 27.64
C ASP A 70 0.22 1.24 28.49
N GLY A 71 1.14 0.51 27.83
CA GLY A 71 2.05 -0.45 28.48
C GLY A 71 1.43 -1.83 28.74
N THR A 72 0.22 -2.08 28.28
CA THR A 72 -0.36 -3.43 28.31
C THR A 72 0.06 -4.26 27.11
N HIS A 73 0.03 -5.58 27.24
CA HIS A 73 0.35 -6.53 26.19
C HIS A 73 -0.86 -7.42 25.92
N GLY A 74 -1.24 -7.50 24.66
CA GLY A 74 -2.41 -8.28 24.29
C GLY A 74 -2.55 -8.51 22.80
N PRO A 75 -3.56 -9.28 22.37
CA PRO A 75 -3.80 -9.52 20.96
C PRO A 75 -4.31 -8.24 20.29
N ILE A 76 -3.73 -7.88 19.17
CA ILE A 76 -4.36 -6.97 18.22
C ILE A 76 -5.10 -7.82 17.21
N LYS A 77 -6.37 -7.49 16.95
CA LYS A 77 -6.97 -7.87 15.68
C LYS A 77 -6.28 -7.04 14.62
N THR A 78 -5.36 -7.68 13.90
CA THR A 78 -4.76 -7.04 12.73
C THR A 78 -5.87 -6.80 11.74
N GLU A 79 -6.07 -5.54 11.38
CA GLU A 79 -6.98 -5.18 10.32
C GLU A 79 -6.59 -5.94 9.05
N TYR A 80 -7.60 -6.31 8.29
CA TYR A 80 -7.45 -6.97 7.00
C TYR A 80 -6.54 -6.15 6.06
N GLY A 81 -6.56 -6.39 4.81
CA GLY A 81 -5.77 -5.71 3.80
C GLY A 81 -4.77 -6.64 3.15
N ILE A 82 -3.80 -6.08 2.46
CA ILE A 82 -2.82 -6.84 1.68
C ILE A 82 -2.02 -7.85 2.51
N ARG A 83 -1.83 -7.59 3.81
CA ARG A 83 -1.16 -8.52 4.74
C ARG A 83 -1.86 -9.88 4.87
N GLY A 84 -3.13 -9.98 4.45
CA GLY A 84 -3.85 -11.25 4.44
C GLY A 84 -3.23 -12.33 3.55
N ILE A 85 -2.33 -11.97 2.64
CA ILE A 85 -1.58 -12.94 1.84
C ILE A 85 -0.34 -13.50 2.55
N TYR A 86 0.13 -12.90 3.66
CA TYR A 86 1.32 -13.37 4.37
C TYR A 86 1.11 -14.79 4.88
N GLY A 87 2.13 -15.64 4.73
CA GLY A 87 2.06 -17.07 5.00
C GLY A 87 1.28 -17.89 3.96
N LYS A 88 0.66 -17.28 2.96
CA LYS A 88 0.01 -18.00 1.85
C LYS A 88 1.02 -18.31 0.75
N THR A 89 0.76 -19.39 0.02
CA THR A 89 1.53 -19.66 -1.19
C THR A 89 1.18 -18.67 -2.31
N GLY A 90 2.08 -18.54 -3.28
CA GLY A 90 1.77 -17.77 -4.49
C GLY A 90 0.46 -18.25 -5.12
N ALA A 91 0.28 -19.56 -5.27
CA ALA A 91 -0.93 -20.13 -5.84
C ALA A 91 -2.21 -19.75 -5.07
N ASP A 92 -2.20 -19.85 -3.74
CA ASP A 92 -3.36 -19.54 -2.90
C ASP A 92 -3.69 -18.04 -2.89
N SER A 93 -2.68 -17.17 -3.07
CA SER A 93 -2.85 -15.73 -3.04
C SER A 93 -3.46 -15.15 -4.32
N ILE A 94 -3.30 -15.81 -5.47
CA ILE A 94 -3.80 -15.29 -6.76
C ILE A 94 -5.30 -14.96 -6.69
N PRO A 95 -6.21 -15.89 -6.32
CA PRO A 95 -7.64 -15.58 -6.27
C PRO A 95 -7.96 -14.51 -5.21
N MET A 96 -7.19 -14.42 -4.13
CA MET A 96 -7.37 -13.39 -3.12
C MET A 96 -7.06 -11.99 -3.69
N LEU A 97 -5.93 -11.86 -4.39
CA LEU A 97 -5.52 -10.61 -5.02
C LEU A 97 -6.44 -10.21 -6.17
N GLU A 98 -6.90 -11.17 -6.99
CA GLU A 98 -7.87 -10.94 -8.05
C GLU A 98 -9.21 -10.43 -7.50
N ASP A 99 -9.71 -11.00 -6.41
CA ASP A 99 -10.91 -10.53 -5.73
C ASP A 99 -10.74 -9.13 -5.14
N MET A 100 -9.58 -8.83 -4.55
CA MET A 100 -9.27 -7.50 -4.04
C MET A 100 -9.29 -6.46 -5.18
N ILE A 101 -8.65 -6.76 -6.32
CA ILE A 101 -8.68 -5.91 -7.51
C ILE A 101 -10.13 -5.68 -7.95
N SER A 102 -10.90 -6.76 -8.10
CA SER A 102 -12.29 -6.68 -8.57
C SER A 102 -13.15 -5.79 -7.69
N ARG A 103 -13.02 -5.88 -6.36
CA ARG A 103 -13.77 -5.05 -5.42
C ARG A 103 -13.37 -3.57 -5.49
N ILE A 104 -12.07 -3.28 -5.67
CA ILE A 104 -11.60 -1.91 -5.88
C ILE A 104 -12.14 -1.36 -7.20
N GLU A 105 -12.07 -2.14 -8.29
CA GLU A 105 -12.57 -1.72 -9.61
C GLU A 105 -14.09 -1.50 -9.61
N GLU A 106 -14.84 -2.37 -8.96
CA GLU A 106 -16.30 -2.24 -8.87
C GLU A 106 -16.70 -0.95 -8.16
N LYS A 107 -16.02 -0.63 -7.06
CA LYS A 107 -16.35 0.54 -6.25
C LYS A 107 -15.87 1.85 -6.86
N TYR A 108 -14.61 1.88 -7.27
CA TYR A 108 -13.92 3.13 -7.65
C TYR A 108 -13.83 3.32 -9.16
N LYS A 109 -14.14 2.30 -9.98
CA LYS A 109 -14.14 2.35 -11.46
C LYS A 109 -12.92 3.09 -12.04
N PRO A 110 -11.68 2.72 -11.68
CA PRO A 110 -10.49 3.51 -11.96
C PRO A 110 -10.19 3.75 -13.44
N ASN A 111 -10.81 2.98 -14.33
CA ASN A 111 -10.57 3.04 -15.78
C ASN A 111 -11.72 3.67 -16.60
N GLY A 112 -12.81 4.10 -15.97
CA GLY A 112 -13.99 4.54 -16.73
C GLY A 112 -14.48 5.92 -16.34
N GLU A 113 -14.74 6.12 -15.10
CA GLU A 113 -15.31 7.35 -14.58
C GLU A 113 -14.38 7.97 -13.55
N TRP A 114 -14.31 9.29 -13.53
CA TRP A 114 -13.58 10.01 -12.51
C TRP A 114 -14.42 10.00 -11.23
N ILE A 115 -13.90 9.31 -10.20
CA ILE A 115 -14.47 9.37 -8.86
C ILE A 115 -13.63 10.37 -8.07
N THR A 116 -14.30 11.38 -7.54
CA THR A 116 -13.67 12.38 -6.69
C THR A 116 -13.79 11.93 -5.25
N THR A 117 -12.65 11.72 -4.59
CA THR A 117 -12.58 11.51 -3.14
C THR A 117 -12.23 12.82 -2.45
N GLU A 118 -12.92 13.12 -1.36
CA GLU A 118 -12.62 14.27 -0.52
C GLU A 118 -11.57 13.85 0.53
N TRP A 119 -10.46 14.55 0.54
CA TRP A 119 -9.41 14.36 1.54
C TRP A 119 -9.24 15.64 2.35
N GLU A 120 -9.13 15.49 3.65
CA GLU A 120 -8.70 16.59 4.50
C GLU A 120 -7.17 16.69 4.48
N LYS A 121 -6.67 17.85 4.07
CA LYS A 121 -5.25 18.16 4.07
C LYS A 121 -5.01 19.39 4.93
N THR A 122 -4.11 19.31 5.89
CA THR A 122 -3.63 20.48 6.62
C THR A 122 -2.57 21.19 5.78
N VAL A 123 -2.82 22.43 5.45
CA VAL A 123 -1.93 23.29 4.69
C VAL A 123 -1.41 24.40 5.61
N MET A 124 -0.11 24.65 5.52
CA MET A 124 0.55 25.70 6.28
C MET A 124 0.64 26.98 5.43
N TYR A 125 0.29 28.12 6.03
CA TYR A 125 0.35 29.43 5.40
C TYR A 125 1.27 30.36 6.19
N ASP A 126 2.01 31.23 5.50
CA ASP A 126 2.71 32.34 6.12
C ASP A 126 1.73 33.41 6.65
N LEU A 127 2.25 34.43 7.34
CA LEU A 127 1.39 35.51 7.85
C LEU A 127 0.77 36.40 6.76
N LEU A 128 1.30 36.34 5.55
CA LEU A 128 0.77 37.05 4.39
C LEU A 128 -0.32 36.24 3.67
N GLY A 129 -0.53 34.98 4.06
CA GLY A 129 -1.54 34.11 3.49
C GLY A 129 -1.06 33.29 2.28
N ASN A 130 0.26 33.24 2.02
CA ASN A 130 0.81 32.37 0.98
C ASN A 130 1.03 30.96 1.53
N GLU A 131 0.77 29.95 0.70
CA GLU A 131 1.06 28.56 1.05
C GLU A 131 2.58 28.38 1.21
N VAL A 132 2.98 27.72 2.31
CA VAL A 132 4.37 27.43 2.62
C VAL A 132 4.82 26.20 1.84
N ALA A 133 5.73 26.39 0.89
CA ALA A 133 6.22 25.31 0.03
C ALA A 133 7.05 24.26 0.78
N ASP A 134 7.74 24.66 1.86
CA ASP A 134 8.55 23.77 2.71
C ASP A 134 8.15 23.93 4.18
N PRO A 135 7.15 23.18 4.66
CA PRO A 135 6.69 23.24 6.05
C PRO A 135 7.78 22.93 7.08
N ILE A 136 8.66 21.99 6.75
CA ILE A 136 9.73 21.58 7.67
C ILE A 136 10.73 22.73 7.89
N ARG A 137 11.10 23.41 6.82
CA ARG A 137 11.98 24.58 6.89
C ARG A 137 11.32 25.72 7.67
N GLN A 138 10.01 25.94 7.45
CA GLN A 138 9.25 26.98 8.17
C GLN A 138 9.27 26.72 9.68
N ILE A 139 8.98 25.50 10.12
CA ILE A 139 9.00 25.10 11.53
C ILE A 139 10.42 25.27 12.13
N ARG A 140 11.45 24.78 11.43
CA ARG A 140 12.84 24.86 11.91
C ARG A 140 13.37 26.27 12.02
N SER A 141 12.91 27.16 11.15
CA SER A 141 13.31 28.59 11.21
C SER A 141 12.65 29.36 12.35
N GLY A 142 11.65 28.79 13.02
CA GLY A 142 10.84 29.48 14.01
C GLY A 142 9.96 30.60 13.42
N SER A 143 9.84 30.64 12.10
CA SER A 143 9.00 31.66 11.45
C SER A 143 7.52 31.37 11.71
N PRO A 144 6.72 32.38 12.08
CA PRO A 144 5.32 32.21 12.40
C PRO A 144 4.52 31.72 11.17
N TYR A 145 3.54 30.89 11.42
CA TYR A 145 2.65 30.32 10.39
C TYR A 145 1.24 30.10 10.95
N LYS A 146 0.30 29.84 10.05
CA LYS A 146 -1.06 29.41 10.36
C LYS A 146 -1.34 28.09 9.64
N GLU A 147 -2.01 27.18 10.32
CA GLU A 147 -2.49 25.94 9.73
C GLU A 147 -3.97 26.08 9.37
N LYS A 148 -4.34 25.52 8.24
CA LYS A 148 -5.72 25.42 7.81
C LYS A 148 -5.95 24.04 7.22
N THR A 149 -6.95 23.34 7.74
CA THR A 149 -7.44 22.11 7.11
C THR A 149 -8.30 22.49 5.90
N ILE A 150 -7.95 21.95 4.76
CA ILE A 150 -8.71 22.12 3.52
C ILE A 150 -9.17 20.76 3.02
N VAL A 151 -10.34 20.71 2.42
CA VAL A 151 -10.83 19.54 1.72
C VAL A 151 -10.25 19.57 0.31
N VAL A 152 -9.56 18.50 -0.06
CA VAL A 152 -8.96 18.35 -1.38
C VAL A 152 -9.68 17.22 -2.09
N ASN A 153 -10.28 17.52 -3.22
CA ASN A 153 -10.85 16.51 -4.09
C ASN A 153 -9.72 15.80 -4.84
N VAL A 154 -9.56 14.51 -4.59
CA VAL A 154 -8.60 13.67 -5.28
C VAL A 154 -9.33 12.84 -6.33
N SER A 155 -8.92 12.99 -7.57
CA SER A 155 -9.44 12.15 -8.65
C SER A 155 -8.91 10.73 -8.52
N GLU A 156 -9.77 9.73 -8.64
CA GLU A 156 -9.41 8.32 -8.69
C GLU A 156 -8.85 7.88 -10.05
N GLY A 157 -8.68 8.81 -10.96
CA GLY A 157 -8.12 8.57 -12.26
C GLY A 157 -6.64 8.23 -12.24
N GLU A 158 -6.13 7.92 -13.41
CA GLU A 158 -4.72 7.62 -13.60
C GLU A 158 -3.84 8.81 -13.25
N THR A 159 -2.75 8.53 -12.55
CA THR A 159 -1.73 9.52 -12.24
C THR A 159 -0.33 8.94 -12.42
N GLY A 160 0.58 9.75 -12.94
CA GLY A 160 2.00 9.43 -13.01
C GLY A 160 2.69 9.43 -11.64
N ASN A 161 2.06 10.04 -10.64
CA ASN A 161 2.55 10.08 -9.27
C ASN A 161 2.03 8.86 -8.49
N TYR A 162 2.80 7.80 -8.45
CA TYR A 162 2.42 6.57 -7.73
C TYR A 162 2.42 6.67 -6.20
N TRP A 163 2.77 7.83 -5.63
CA TRP A 163 2.52 8.14 -4.23
C TRP A 163 1.09 8.60 -3.97
N ALA A 164 0.42 9.04 -5.02
CA ALA A 164 -0.96 9.48 -4.89
C ALA A 164 -1.86 8.29 -4.53
N ALA A 165 -2.66 8.48 -3.50
CA ALA A 165 -3.62 7.49 -3.04
C ALA A 165 -4.83 7.48 -3.97
N THR A 166 -4.70 6.81 -5.11
CA THR A 166 -5.79 6.58 -6.05
C THR A 166 -6.04 5.10 -6.25
N ALA A 167 -7.26 4.72 -6.59
CA ALA A 167 -7.62 3.33 -6.85
C ALA A 167 -6.79 2.74 -8.00
N ALA A 168 -6.59 3.51 -9.08
CA ALA A 168 -5.75 3.09 -10.21
C ALA A 168 -4.31 2.78 -9.79
N ASN A 169 -3.73 3.58 -8.90
CA ASN A 169 -2.39 3.34 -8.38
C ASN A 169 -2.35 2.17 -7.40
N ALA A 170 -3.39 1.98 -6.59
CA ALA A 170 -3.47 0.89 -5.62
C ALA A 170 -3.58 -0.49 -6.29
N ILE A 171 -4.22 -0.59 -7.44
CA ILE A 171 -4.37 -1.85 -8.18
C ILE A 171 -3.05 -2.33 -8.81
N ARG A 172 -2.19 -1.43 -9.24
CA ARG A 172 -0.93 -1.80 -9.92
C ARG A 172 -0.05 -2.79 -9.16
N PRO A 173 0.27 -2.55 -7.88
CA PRO A 173 1.06 -3.51 -7.11
C PRO A 173 0.39 -4.88 -6.97
N LEU A 174 -0.94 -4.94 -6.92
CA LEU A 174 -1.66 -6.21 -6.82
C LEU A 174 -1.44 -7.07 -8.07
N TYR A 175 -1.49 -6.48 -9.27
CA TYR A 175 -1.14 -7.18 -10.50
C TYR A 175 0.33 -7.64 -10.52
N GLN A 176 1.23 -6.86 -9.94
CA GLN A 176 2.65 -7.22 -9.85
C GLN A 176 2.86 -8.42 -8.91
N LEU A 177 2.16 -8.44 -7.77
CA LEU A 177 2.19 -9.59 -6.86
C LEU A 177 1.60 -10.85 -7.52
N ILE A 178 0.51 -10.72 -8.28
CA ILE A 178 -0.04 -11.83 -9.07
C ILE A 178 0.99 -12.34 -10.09
N ALA A 179 1.73 -11.46 -10.75
CA ALA A 179 2.78 -11.87 -11.68
C ALA A 179 3.89 -12.66 -10.98
N PHE A 180 4.33 -12.22 -9.79
CA PHE A 180 5.29 -12.98 -8.97
C PHE A 180 4.74 -14.34 -8.55
N ALA A 181 3.48 -14.37 -8.08
CA ALA A 181 2.80 -15.60 -7.70
C ALA A 181 2.71 -16.60 -8.85
N LYS A 182 2.48 -16.12 -10.08
CA LYS A 182 2.45 -16.97 -11.28
C LYS A 182 3.83 -17.50 -11.68
N MET A 183 4.91 -16.73 -11.44
CA MET A 183 6.28 -17.20 -11.69
C MET A 183 6.70 -18.29 -10.68
N ARG A 184 6.31 -18.14 -9.41
CA ARG A 184 6.65 -19.06 -8.33
C ARG A 184 5.41 -19.35 -7.46
N PRO A 185 4.50 -20.21 -7.98
CA PRO A 185 3.27 -20.55 -7.27
C PRO A 185 3.49 -21.29 -5.95
N ASP A 186 4.65 -21.90 -5.79
CA ASP A 186 5.11 -22.57 -4.59
C ASP A 186 5.72 -21.63 -3.54
N GLY A 187 6.12 -20.43 -3.92
CA GLY A 187 6.69 -19.45 -3.00
C GLY A 187 5.70 -19.02 -1.92
N VAL A 188 6.21 -18.59 -0.77
CA VAL A 188 5.40 -18.18 0.37
C VAL A 188 5.60 -16.69 0.63
N TRP A 189 4.50 -15.95 0.73
CA TRP A 189 4.54 -14.53 1.00
C TRP A 189 4.95 -14.24 2.44
N ASP A 190 5.76 -13.22 2.59
CA ASP A 190 6.18 -12.68 3.88
C ASP A 190 6.09 -11.14 3.84
N GLY A 191 6.30 -10.48 4.96
CA GLY A 191 6.30 -9.03 5.04
C GLY A 191 6.26 -8.49 6.45
N ASP A 192 6.29 -7.16 6.56
CA ASP A 192 6.26 -6.40 7.81
C ASP A 192 4.85 -5.88 8.19
#